data_570aab3e70711ea91b24ec417ead9d1b
#
_entry.id   570aab3e70711ea91b24ec417ead9d1b
#
_cell.length_a   1.000
_cell.length_b   1.000
_cell.length_c   1.000
_cell.angle_alpha   90.00
_cell.angle_beta   90.00
_cell.angle_gamma   90.00
#
_symmetry.space_group_name_H-M   'P 1'
#
loop_
_entity.id
_entity.type
_entity.pdbx_description
1 polymer ?
#
loop_
_entity_poly.entity_id
_entity_poly.type
_entity_poly.pdbx_seq_one_letter_code
_entity_poly.pdbx_strand_id
1 'polypeptide(L)'
;MNTIDEKLHPVLADVMRRNAGEPEFLQAVHEVLESLGRVVAKHPHYLDQALIERICEPERQIIFRVPWVDDQNRVQINRGFRVQFNSALGPYKGGIRFHPSVNVGIIKFLGFEQTFKNALTGMPIGGGKGGSDFDPKGRSDGEIMRFCQSFMTEL
;
A
#
# COMPACT_ATOMS: atom_id res chain seq x y z
N MET A 1 12.90 7.49 -23.22
CA MET A 1 12.70 7.47 -21.74
C MET A 1 11.95 8.74 -21.40
N ASN A 2 10.74 8.64 -20.88
CA ASN A 2 10.07 9.81 -20.35
C ASN A 2 10.81 10.21 -19.07
N THR A 3 11.41 11.38 -19.08
CA THR A 3 12.07 11.95 -17.89
C THR A 3 11.01 12.61 -17.01
N ILE A 4 11.11 12.40 -15.71
CA ILE A 4 10.26 13.11 -14.72
C ILE A 4 10.47 14.62 -14.88
N ASP A 5 9.38 15.38 -14.83
CA ASP A 5 9.41 16.85 -14.87
C ASP A 5 10.29 17.38 -13.71
N GLU A 6 11.17 18.32 -14.00
CA GLU A 6 12.12 18.89 -13.04
C GLU A 6 11.44 19.38 -11.75
N LYS A 7 10.22 19.89 -11.86
CA LYS A 7 9.42 20.34 -10.71
C LYS A 7 9.05 19.24 -9.73
N LEU A 8 9.05 17.97 -10.17
CA LEU A 8 8.75 16.81 -9.36
C LEU A 8 10.00 16.14 -8.75
N HIS A 9 11.20 16.56 -9.17
CA HIS A 9 12.44 16.01 -8.64
C HIS A 9 12.57 16.15 -7.11
N PRO A 10 12.22 17.30 -6.48
CA PRO A 10 12.27 17.43 -5.02
C PRO A 10 11.35 16.43 -4.29
N VAL A 11 10.14 16.22 -4.84
CA VAL A 11 9.18 15.24 -4.27
C VAL A 11 9.74 13.84 -4.37
N LEU A 12 10.25 13.45 -5.55
CA LEU A 12 10.86 12.13 -5.73
C LEU A 12 12.03 11.93 -4.77
N ALA A 13 12.92 12.90 -4.63
CA ALA A 13 14.08 12.83 -3.74
C ALA A 13 13.66 12.63 -2.28
N ASP A 14 12.62 13.33 -1.81
CA ASP A 14 12.11 13.16 -0.45
C ASP A 14 11.46 11.78 -0.24
N VAL A 15 10.66 11.32 -1.21
CA VAL A 15 10.06 9.98 -1.17
C VAL A 15 11.15 8.90 -1.13
N MET A 16 12.18 9.00 -1.97
CA MET A 16 13.30 8.05 -1.97
C MET A 16 14.05 8.04 -0.63
N ARG A 17 14.29 9.20 -0.05
CA ARG A 17 14.95 9.33 1.26
C ARG A 17 14.15 8.68 2.38
N ARG A 18 12.84 8.90 2.42
CA ARG A 18 11.94 8.37 3.46
C ARG A 18 11.68 6.88 3.35
N ASN A 19 11.77 6.33 2.15
CA ASN A 19 11.37 4.96 1.86
C ASN A 19 12.54 4.09 1.37
N ALA A 20 13.75 4.38 1.86
CA ALA A 20 14.93 3.59 1.58
C ALA A 20 14.68 2.11 1.99
N GLY A 21 14.83 1.18 1.06
CA GLY A 21 14.55 -0.25 1.30
C GLY A 21 13.16 -0.74 0.88
N GLU A 22 12.35 0.10 0.24
CA GLU A 22 11.03 -0.26 -0.32
C GLU A 22 11.03 -0.15 -1.85
N PRO A 23 11.78 -1.01 -2.57
CA PRO A 23 12.03 -0.84 -4.01
C PRO A 23 10.76 -0.87 -4.86
N GLU A 24 9.79 -1.72 -4.54
CA GLU A 24 8.54 -1.82 -5.28
C GLU A 24 7.71 -0.55 -5.16
N PHE A 25 7.68 0.05 -3.97
CA PHE A 25 7.00 1.31 -3.74
C PHE A 25 7.68 2.46 -4.49
N LEU A 26 9.00 2.54 -4.42
CA LEU A 26 9.78 3.58 -5.09
C LEU A 26 9.63 3.51 -6.61
N GLN A 27 9.61 2.30 -7.18
CA GLN A 27 9.36 2.11 -8.62
C GLN A 27 7.97 2.61 -9.01
N ALA A 28 6.93 2.24 -8.27
CA ALA A 28 5.57 2.68 -8.57
C ALA A 28 5.41 4.21 -8.48
N VAL A 29 6.02 4.84 -7.47
CA VAL A 29 6.02 6.30 -7.35
C VAL A 29 6.71 6.94 -8.55
N HIS A 30 7.87 6.42 -8.97
CA HIS A 30 8.60 6.93 -10.14
C HIS A 30 7.73 6.91 -11.40
N GLU A 31 7.09 5.78 -11.70
CA GLU A 31 6.21 5.62 -12.87
C GLU A 31 5.01 6.57 -12.84
N VAL A 32 4.41 6.77 -11.67
CA VAL A 32 3.30 7.70 -11.51
C VAL A 32 3.76 9.15 -11.69
N LEU A 33 4.89 9.54 -11.10
CA LEU A 33 5.42 10.90 -11.23
C LEU A 33 5.80 11.24 -12.67
N GLU A 34 6.34 10.29 -13.45
CA GLU A 34 6.55 10.47 -14.90
C GLU A 34 5.24 10.83 -15.61
N SER A 35 4.14 10.17 -15.25
CA SER A 35 2.82 10.42 -15.85
C SER A 35 2.22 11.77 -15.40
N LEU A 36 2.48 12.18 -14.15
CA LEU A 36 1.93 13.40 -13.56
C LEU A 36 2.60 14.69 -14.04
N GLY A 37 3.79 14.63 -14.64
CA GLY A 37 4.47 15.82 -15.15
C GLY A 37 3.61 16.68 -16.06
N ARG A 38 2.83 16.05 -16.96
CA ARG A 38 1.89 16.76 -17.86
C ARG A 38 0.72 17.41 -17.10
N VAL A 39 0.30 16.82 -16.00
CA VAL A 39 -0.79 17.37 -15.16
C VAL A 39 -0.29 18.59 -14.41
N VAL A 40 0.88 18.50 -13.77
CA VAL A 40 1.51 19.58 -13.02
C VAL A 40 1.85 20.78 -13.94
N ALA A 41 2.28 20.52 -15.17
CA ALA A 41 2.52 21.57 -16.15
C ALA A 41 1.25 22.38 -16.46
N LYS A 42 0.08 21.74 -16.48
CA LYS A 42 -1.22 22.41 -16.70
C LYS A 42 -1.81 23.01 -15.43
N HIS A 43 -1.49 22.46 -14.27
CA HIS A 43 -2.05 22.83 -12.97
C HIS A 43 -0.95 23.05 -11.93
N PRO A 44 -0.10 24.07 -12.07
CA PRO A 44 1.06 24.30 -11.20
C PRO A 44 0.69 24.50 -9.71
N HIS A 45 -0.52 24.97 -9.43
CA HIS A 45 -1.02 25.16 -8.07
C HIS A 45 -1.10 23.85 -7.25
N TYR A 46 -1.06 22.69 -7.89
CA TYR A 46 -0.99 21.41 -7.18
C TYR A 46 0.33 21.23 -6.42
N LEU A 47 1.41 21.85 -6.89
CA LEU A 47 2.68 21.87 -6.18
C LEU A 47 2.62 22.79 -4.95
N ASP A 48 2.01 23.95 -5.11
CA ASP A 48 1.88 24.94 -4.02
C ASP A 48 1.07 24.38 -2.83
N GLN A 49 0.17 23.43 -3.11
CA GLN A 49 -0.68 22.77 -2.11
C GLN A 49 -0.09 21.46 -1.57
N ALA A 50 1.13 21.12 -1.94
CA ALA A 50 1.79 19.85 -1.63
C ALA A 50 0.90 18.61 -1.96
N LEU A 51 0.12 18.72 -3.06
CA LEU A 51 -0.80 17.65 -3.45
C LEU A 51 -0.05 16.37 -3.83
N ILE A 52 1.07 16.52 -4.54
CA ILE A 52 1.85 15.39 -5.03
C ILE A 52 2.52 14.66 -3.86
N GLU A 53 3.08 15.39 -2.90
CA GLU A 53 3.65 14.85 -1.68
C GLU A 53 2.60 14.04 -0.90
N ARG A 54 1.40 14.59 -0.73
CA ARG A 54 0.29 13.91 -0.03
C ARG A 54 -0.20 12.66 -0.76
N ILE A 55 -0.13 12.65 -2.09
CA ILE A 55 -0.47 11.46 -2.87
C ILE A 55 0.59 10.37 -2.70
N CYS A 56 1.85 10.72 -2.47
CA CYS A 56 2.94 9.77 -2.29
C CYS A 56 3.12 9.28 -0.85
N GLU A 57 2.42 9.85 0.12
CA GLU A 57 2.54 9.48 1.54
C GLU A 57 1.24 8.83 2.02
N PRO A 58 1.27 7.60 2.59
CA PRO A 58 0.07 6.98 3.13
C PRO A 58 -0.42 7.74 4.38
N GLU A 59 -1.73 7.86 4.55
CA GLU A 59 -2.32 8.49 5.73
C GLU A 59 -2.04 7.68 7.00
N ARG A 60 -1.98 6.32 6.89
CA ARG A 60 -1.76 5.47 8.05
C ARG A 60 -1.23 4.09 7.65
N GLN A 61 -0.26 3.60 8.41
CA GLN A 61 0.25 2.23 8.32
C GLN A 61 0.08 1.54 9.68
N ILE A 62 -0.48 0.34 9.66
CA ILE A 62 -0.71 -0.48 10.85
C ILE A 62 0.00 -1.81 10.62
N ILE A 63 0.87 -2.18 11.57
CA ILE A 63 1.55 -3.47 11.61
C ILE A 63 1.12 -4.16 12.89
N PHE A 64 0.67 -5.41 12.78
CA PHE A 64 0.16 -6.15 13.91
C PHE A 64 0.60 -7.62 13.90
N ARG A 65 0.59 -8.23 15.06
CA ARG A 65 0.90 -9.65 15.25
C ARG A 65 -0.36 -10.49 15.03
N VAL A 66 -0.23 -11.58 14.28
CA VAL A 66 -1.31 -12.54 14.01
C VAL A 66 -0.94 -13.91 14.60
N PRO A 67 -1.32 -14.21 15.85
CA PRO A 67 -1.13 -15.54 16.43
C PRO A 67 -2.26 -16.47 15.98
N TRP A 68 -1.91 -17.71 15.62
CA TRP A 68 -2.89 -18.74 15.25
C TRP A 68 -2.34 -20.12 15.60
N VAL A 69 -3.20 -21.16 15.63
CA VAL A 69 -2.83 -22.52 16.02
C VAL A 69 -2.87 -23.43 14.80
N ASP A 70 -1.78 -24.17 14.56
CA ASP A 70 -1.71 -25.17 13.49
C ASP A 70 -2.44 -26.48 13.86
N ASP A 71 -2.52 -27.40 12.92
CA ASP A 71 -3.20 -28.69 13.12
C ASP A 71 -2.44 -29.62 14.09
N GLN A 72 -1.18 -29.33 14.40
CA GLN A 72 -0.40 -29.99 15.44
C GLN A 72 -0.54 -29.33 16.81
N ASN A 73 -1.51 -28.43 16.99
CA ASN A 73 -1.77 -27.68 18.22
C ASN A 73 -0.58 -26.81 18.68
N ARG A 74 0.23 -26.30 17.72
CA ARG A 74 1.34 -25.39 17.98
C ARG A 74 0.94 -23.96 17.64
N VAL A 75 1.34 -23.02 18.48
CA VAL A 75 1.11 -21.60 18.20
C VAL A 75 2.09 -21.12 17.14
N GLN A 76 1.55 -20.54 16.09
CA GLN A 76 2.25 -19.88 15.00
C GLN A 76 2.04 -18.37 15.09
N ILE A 77 3.00 -17.59 14.58
CA ILE A 77 2.93 -16.13 14.58
C ILE A 77 3.30 -15.61 13.20
N ASN A 78 2.41 -14.81 12.62
CA ASN A 78 2.65 -14.05 11.41
C ASN A 78 2.53 -12.55 11.68
N ARG A 79 2.97 -11.75 10.71
CA ARG A 79 2.75 -10.30 10.69
C ARG A 79 1.59 -9.96 9.79
N GLY A 80 0.69 -9.14 10.30
CA GLY A 80 -0.37 -8.50 9.52
C GLY A 80 -0.01 -7.05 9.22
N PHE A 81 -0.46 -6.56 8.07
CA PHE A 81 -0.24 -5.20 7.59
C PHE A 81 -1.55 -4.62 7.07
N ARG A 82 -1.82 -3.37 7.41
CA ARG A 82 -2.87 -2.57 6.79
C ARG A 82 -2.32 -1.19 6.45
N VAL A 83 -2.37 -0.83 5.18
CA VAL A 83 -2.07 0.53 4.72
C VAL A 83 -3.37 1.21 4.32
N GLN A 84 -3.71 2.26 5.04
CA GLN A 84 -4.76 3.21 4.75
C GLN A 84 -4.10 4.34 3.96
N PHE A 85 -4.16 4.24 2.62
CA PHE A 85 -3.28 5.06 1.81
C PHE A 85 -3.85 6.46 1.58
N ASN A 86 -5.09 6.55 1.10
CA ASN A 86 -5.70 7.85 0.79
C ASN A 86 -7.23 7.77 0.92
N SER A 87 -7.81 8.69 1.66
CA SER A 87 -9.26 8.79 1.91
C SER A 87 -9.93 10.01 1.24
N ALA A 88 -9.21 10.74 0.39
CA ALA A 88 -9.74 11.97 -0.24
C ALA A 88 -11.04 11.76 -1.04
N LEU A 89 -11.22 10.58 -1.64
CA LEU A 89 -12.43 10.23 -2.40
C LEU A 89 -13.44 9.42 -1.61
N GLY A 90 -13.09 8.94 -0.42
CA GLY A 90 -13.97 8.13 0.42
C GLY A 90 -13.22 7.09 1.25
N PRO A 91 -13.92 6.13 1.87
CA PRO A 91 -13.30 5.16 2.77
C PRO A 91 -12.24 4.31 2.06
N TYR A 92 -11.22 3.90 2.82
CA TYR A 92 -10.15 3.07 2.30
C TYR A 92 -10.68 1.72 1.80
N LYS A 93 -10.50 1.45 0.52
CA LYS A 93 -10.95 0.22 -0.15
C LYS A 93 -9.79 -0.44 -0.88
N GLY A 94 -9.64 -1.75 -0.66
CA GLY A 94 -8.64 -2.57 -1.32
C GLY A 94 -8.70 -4.00 -0.84
N GLY A 95 -8.01 -4.91 -1.55
CA GLY A 95 -7.96 -6.33 -1.22
C GLY A 95 -6.98 -6.66 -0.11
N ILE A 96 -6.88 -7.97 0.17
CA ILE A 96 -5.92 -8.55 1.11
C ILE A 96 -5.02 -9.53 0.32
N ARG A 97 -3.72 -9.53 0.62
CA ARG A 97 -2.73 -10.43 0.02
C ARG A 97 -2.07 -11.27 1.10
N PHE A 98 -2.12 -12.60 0.95
CA PHE A 98 -1.37 -13.55 1.78
C PHE A 98 -0.28 -14.20 0.94
N HIS A 99 0.97 -13.96 1.31
CA HIS A 99 2.13 -14.55 0.64
C HIS A 99 3.38 -14.36 1.52
N PRO A 100 4.32 -15.33 1.57
CA PRO A 100 5.52 -15.23 2.41
C PRO A 100 6.39 -13.98 2.17
N SER A 101 6.36 -13.43 0.95
CA SER A 101 7.13 -12.22 0.60
C SER A 101 6.48 -10.92 1.07
N VAL A 102 5.26 -10.96 1.63
CA VAL A 102 4.56 -9.74 2.05
C VAL A 102 5.28 -9.06 3.20
N ASN A 103 5.52 -7.78 3.01
CA ASN A 103 6.05 -6.85 3.99
C ASN A 103 5.32 -5.51 3.87
N VAL A 104 5.65 -4.56 4.74
CA VAL A 104 4.98 -3.25 4.75
C VAL A 104 5.17 -2.48 3.44
N GLY A 105 6.36 -2.54 2.84
CA GLY A 105 6.66 -1.86 1.56
C GLY A 105 5.81 -2.38 0.41
N ILE A 106 5.63 -3.71 0.32
CA ILE A 106 4.75 -4.33 -0.69
C ILE A 106 3.29 -3.92 -0.48
N ILE A 107 2.80 -3.90 0.77
CA ILE A 107 1.42 -3.47 1.04
C ILE A 107 1.24 -1.97 0.79
N LYS A 108 2.26 -1.16 1.07
CA LYS A 108 2.29 0.26 0.75
C LYS A 108 2.24 0.51 -0.76
N PHE A 109 3.09 -0.16 -1.53
CA PHE A 109 3.06 -0.16 -2.99
C PHE A 109 1.67 -0.47 -3.54
N LEU A 110 1.08 -1.58 -3.09
CA LEU A 110 -0.24 -2.01 -3.54
C LEU A 110 -1.36 -1.04 -3.10
N GLY A 111 -1.22 -0.39 -1.95
CA GLY A 111 -2.15 0.64 -1.47
C GLY A 111 -2.08 1.92 -2.30
N PHE A 112 -0.87 2.32 -2.68
CA PHE A 112 -0.61 3.44 -3.59
C PHE A 112 -1.29 3.23 -4.94
N GLU A 113 -1.02 2.11 -5.62
CA GLU A 113 -1.69 1.77 -6.87
C GLU A 113 -3.21 1.69 -6.73
N GLN A 114 -3.69 1.13 -5.61
CA GLN A 114 -5.13 0.99 -5.37
C GLN A 114 -5.84 2.34 -5.31
N THR A 115 -5.17 3.39 -4.82
CA THR A 115 -5.70 4.75 -4.79
C THR A 115 -6.05 5.23 -6.21
N PHE A 116 -5.15 5.05 -7.16
CA PHE A 116 -5.39 5.44 -8.56
C PHE A 116 -6.41 4.53 -9.24
N LYS A 117 -6.33 3.22 -9.02
CA LYS A 117 -7.33 2.28 -9.56
C LYS A 117 -8.75 2.65 -9.13
N ASN A 118 -8.94 2.96 -7.86
CA ASN A 118 -10.24 3.35 -7.34
C ASN A 118 -10.71 4.70 -7.87
N ALA A 119 -9.80 5.70 -7.95
CA ALA A 119 -10.11 7.01 -8.52
C ALA A 119 -10.63 6.92 -9.96
N LEU A 120 -10.06 6.05 -10.78
CA LEU A 120 -10.45 5.84 -12.18
C LEU A 120 -11.84 5.22 -12.34
N THR A 121 -12.40 4.61 -11.30
CA THR A 121 -13.78 4.07 -11.34
C THR A 121 -14.85 5.15 -11.23
N GLY A 122 -14.50 6.35 -10.77
CA GLY A 122 -15.46 7.42 -10.45
C GLY A 122 -16.30 7.16 -9.19
N MET A 123 -16.05 6.06 -8.47
CA MET A 123 -16.77 5.75 -7.23
C MET A 123 -16.17 6.53 -6.04
N PRO A 124 -16.98 6.88 -5.03
CA PRO A 124 -16.53 7.61 -3.84
C PRO A 124 -15.80 6.69 -2.85
N ILE A 125 -14.71 6.10 -3.28
CA ILE A 125 -13.87 5.17 -2.49
C ILE A 125 -12.40 5.59 -2.57
N GLY A 126 -11.74 5.58 -1.42
CA GLY A 126 -10.31 5.80 -1.30
C GLY A 126 -9.49 4.55 -1.55
N GLY A 127 -8.18 4.64 -1.34
CA GLY A 127 -7.22 3.56 -1.54
C GLY A 127 -6.71 2.97 -0.22
N GLY A 128 -6.64 1.65 -0.17
CA GLY A 128 -6.01 0.94 0.94
C GLY A 128 -5.68 -0.49 0.55
N LYS A 129 -4.83 -1.14 1.36
CA LYS A 129 -4.41 -2.52 1.14
C LYS A 129 -4.13 -3.21 2.47
N GLY A 130 -4.45 -4.50 2.55
CA GLY A 130 -4.07 -5.36 3.66
C GLY A 130 -3.23 -6.53 3.17
N GLY A 131 -2.58 -7.22 4.10
CA GLY A 131 -1.84 -8.44 3.80
C GLY A 131 -1.10 -9.02 4.98
N SER A 132 -0.53 -10.19 4.77
CA SER A 132 0.29 -10.90 5.75
C SER A 132 1.35 -11.74 5.05
N ASP A 133 2.45 -12.00 5.76
CA ASP A 133 3.49 -12.95 5.38
C ASP A 133 3.06 -14.43 5.53
N PHE A 134 1.79 -14.68 5.83
CA PHE A 134 1.21 -16.02 5.88
C PHE A 134 1.23 -16.69 4.51
N ASP A 135 1.72 -17.93 4.47
CA ASP A 135 1.65 -18.78 3.27
C ASP A 135 0.46 -19.74 3.38
N PRO A 136 -0.59 -19.58 2.59
CA PRO A 136 -1.74 -20.50 2.60
C PRO A 136 -1.47 -21.83 1.89
N LYS A 137 -0.37 -21.95 1.14
CA LYS A 137 -0.07 -23.17 0.40
C LYS A 137 0.23 -24.33 1.35
N GLY A 138 -0.44 -25.46 1.13
CA GLY A 138 -0.26 -26.66 1.95
C GLY A 138 -0.86 -26.57 3.35
N ARG A 139 -1.63 -25.53 3.65
CA ARG A 139 -2.40 -25.41 4.89
C ARG A 139 -3.77 -26.05 4.75
N SER A 140 -4.28 -26.61 5.83
CA SER A 140 -5.66 -27.09 5.89
C SER A 140 -6.64 -25.92 5.91
N ASP A 141 -7.89 -26.16 5.52
CA ASP A 141 -8.95 -25.17 5.63
C ASP A 141 -9.15 -24.68 7.08
N GLY A 142 -8.95 -25.58 8.06
CA GLY A 142 -9.01 -25.25 9.48
C GLY A 142 -7.89 -24.30 9.90
N GLU A 143 -6.65 -24.52 9.43
CA GLU A 143 -5.52 -23.61 9.68
C GLU A 143 -5.76 -22.23 9.07
N ILE A 144 -6.19 -22.20 7.78
CA ILE A 144 -6.51 -20.95 7.09
C ILE A 144 -7.61 -20.20 7.82
N MET A 145 -8.65 -20.90 8.28
CA MET A 145 -9.75 -20.27 9.02
C MET A 145 -9.27 -19.65 10.33
N ARG A 146 -8.48 -20.38 11.13
CA ARG A 146 -7.94 -19.88 12.41
C ARG A 146 -7.02 -18.67 12.19
N PHE A 147 -6.18 -18.73 11.15
CA PHE A 147 -5.36 -17.57 10.75
C PHE A 147 -6.23 -16.36 10.36
N CYS A 148 -7.22 -16.56 9.47
CA CYS A 148 -8.09 -15.48 9.02
C CYS A 148 -8.88 -14.85 10.17
N GLN A 149 -9.39 -15.64 11.11
CA GLN A 149 -10.09 -15.13 12.30
C GLN A 149 -9.19 -14.22 13.13
N SER A 150 -7.95 -14.67 13.40
CA SER A 150 -6.98 -13.85 14.14
C SER A 150 -6.60 -12.57 13.35
N PHE A 151 -6.34 -12.70 12.06
CA PHE A 151 -6.00 -11.57 11.19
C PHE A 151 -7.12 -10.51 11.15
N MET A 152 -8.36 -10.93 11.00
CA MET A 152 -9.51 -10.03 10.89
C MET A 152 -9.90 -9.36 12.22
N THR A 153 -9.46 -9.90 13.35
CA THR A 153 -9.66 -9.26 14.66
C THR A 153 -8.89 -7.95 14.78
N GLU A 154 -7.73 -7.88 14.12
CA GLU A 154 -6.83 -6.71 14.17
C GLU A 154 -7.04 -5.74 12.98
N LEU A 155 -7.65 -6.18 11.90
CA LEU A 155 -7.85 -5.39 10.70
C LEU A 155 -9.02 -4.43 10.81
#